data_8b2bed594e22f674fb76027c266ac8e7
#
_entry.id   8b2bed594e22f674fb76027c266ac8e7
#
_cell.length_a   1.000
_cell.length_b   1.000
_cell.length_c   1.000
_cell.angle_alpha   90.00
_cell.angle_beta   90.00
_cell.angle_gamma   90.00
#
_symmetry.space_group_name_H-M   'P 1'
#
loop_
_entity.id
_entity.type
_entity.pdbx_description
1 polymer ?
#
loop_
_entity_poly.entity_id
_entity_poly.type
_entity_poly.pdbx_seq_one_letter_code
_entity_poly.pdbx_strand_id
1 'polypeptide(L)'
;NVEGQCLEMPAEPKDSKFCQKVKHLAYPVKELGGLLFAYMGPPGRMPELPVYDTYAHPADNRIAPFKMSLPCNWLQIVENAADPMHNAFLHAIMSTAGQFSAAFKVLPVLDYPQTPLGFLSMATRRIGERIYIRASDIILPNVGQFPSGGNTAEQEEFVTRPGITRWVVPLDNHNSFYIGFGYINAYNSRQRPIGPDSYGVGRMPVIGQTADRPYEERQREPGDYDAVVSQGAIANRKSEHLGTSDKVIMANRRMLLKAIETVQAGGAAPGVADASQAAAMREFTCCNVAAMLAIIVRA
;
A
#
# COMPACT_ATOMS: atom_id res chain seq x y z
N ASN A 1 -12.55 -25.85 -18.89
CA ASN A 1 -11.73 -26.26 -17.75
C ASN A 1 -10.74 -25.16 -17.37
N VAL A 2 -9.91 -25.36 -16.38
CA VAL A 2 -8.96 -24.37 -15.86
C VAL A 2 -7.85 -23.99 -16.85
N GLU A 3 -7.59 -24.82 -17.85
CA GLU A 3 -6.67 -24.51 -18.96
C GLU A 3 -7.34 -23.75 -20.10
N GLY A 4 -8.63 -23.38 -19.95
CA GLY A 4 -9.42 -22.67 -20.95
C GLY A 4 -9.98 -23.55 -22.08
N GLN A 5 -9.81 -24.87 -22.02
CA GLN A 5 -10.37 -25.77 -23.02
C GLN A 5 -11.89 -25.86 -22.88
N CYS A 6 -12.65 -25.64 -23.94
CA CYS A 6 -14.09 -25.90 -23.97
C CYS A 6 -14.35 -27.41 -23.82
N LEU A 7 -15.18 -27.79 -22.86
CA LEU A 7 -15.50 -29.21 -22.58
C LEU A 7 -16.73 -29.66 -23.31
N GLU A 8 -17.74 -28.80 -23.40
CA GLU A 8 -19.02 -29.10 -24.07
C GLU A 8 -19.69 -27.85 -24.60
N MET A 9 -20.55 -28.04 -25.58
CA MET A 9 -21.44 -27.04 -26.16
C MET A 9 -22.84 -27.63 -26.29
N PRO A 10 -23.71 -27.46 -25.29
CA PRO A 10 -25.02 -28.13 -25.26
C PRO A 10 -25.95 -27.80 -26.43
N ALA A 11 -25.75 -26.66 -27.08
CA ALA A 11 -26.54 -26.23 -28.23
C ALA A 11 -26.06 -26.78 -29.59
N GLU A 12 -24.86 -27.40 -29.60
CA GLU A 12 -24.33 -28.02 -30.80
C GLU A 12 -24.90 -29.46 -31.01
N PRO A 13 -24.96 -29.97 -32.26
CA PRO A 13 -25.25 -31.37 -32.53
C PRO A 13 -24.36 -32.31 -31.72
N LYS A 14 -24.89 -33.47 -31.30
CA LYS A 14 -24.20 -34.42 -30.44
C LYS A 14 -22.88 -34.96 -31.01
N ASP A 15 -22.74 -34.99 -32.33
CA ASP A 15 -21.56 -35.41 -33.06
C ASP A 15 -20.60 -34.26 -33.38
N SER A 16 -20.94 -33.03 -33.01
CA SER A 16 -20.10 -31.86 -33.22
C SER A 16 -18.79 -31.98 -32.43
N LYS A 17 -17.67 -31.75 -33.14
CA LYS A 17 -16.34 -31.62 -32.52
C LYS A 17 -15.92 -30.18 -32.35
N PHE A 18 -16.88 -29.23 -32.42
CA PHE A 18 -16.56 -27.80 -32.37
C PHE A 18 -15.95 -27.38 -31.04
N CYS A 19 -16.43 -27.91 -29.90
CA CYS A 19 -15.86 -27.63 -28.59
C CYS A 19 -14.36 -27.93 -28.49
N GLN A 20 -13.85 -28.96 -29.22
CA GLN A 20 -12.44 -29.32 -29.24
C GLN A 20 -11.56 -28.27 -29.91
N LYS A 21 -12.14 -27.39 -30.75
CA LYS A 21 -11.48 -26.30 -31.46
C LYS A 21 -11.52 -24.98 -30.73
N VAL A 22 -12.31 -24.89 -29.65
CA VAL A 22 -12.50 -23.65 -28.89
C VAL A 22 -11.66 -23.70 -27.61
N LYS A 23 -10.75 -22.75 -27.51
CA LYS A 23 -9.95 -22.55 -26.30
C LYS A 23 -10.00 -21.07 -25.91
N HIS A 24 -10.38 -20.83 -24.65
CA HIS A 24 -10.35 -19.49 -24.05
C HIS A 24 -8.98 -19.24 -23.41
N LEU A 25 -8.58 -17.96 -23.32
CA LEU A 25 -7.38 -17.61 -22.55
C LEU A 25 -7.62 -17.95 -21.07
N ALA A 26 -6.69 -18.67 -20.47
CA ALA A 26 -6.68 -18.97 -19.05
C ALA A 26 -5.39 -18.44 -18.44
N TYR A 27 -5.51 -17.92 -17.22
CA TYR A 27 -4.40 -17.29 -16.49
C TYR A 27 -4.13 -18.07 -15.21
N PRO A 28 -2.85 -18.30 -14.84
CA PRO A 28 -2.50 -18.84 -13.55
C PRO A 28 -3.01 -17.93 -12.43
N VAL A 29 -3.66 -18.51 -11.44
CA VAL A 29 -4.22 -17.80 -10.29
C VAL A 29 -3.68 -18.39 -9.01
N LYS A 30 -3.28 -17.54 -8.05
CA LYS A 30 -2.98 -17.91 -6.67
C LYS A 30 -3.92 -17.13 -5.74
N GLU A 31 -4.48 -17.83 -4.77
CA GLU A 31 -5.21 -17.19 -3.67
C GLU A 31 -4.24 -16.95 -2.50
N LEU A 32 -4.34 -15.76 -1.90
CA LEU A 32 -3.53 -15.40 -0.76
C LEU A 32 -4.27 -14.39 0.12
N GLY A 33 -4.56 -14.76 1.35
CA GLY A 33 -5.26 -13.92 2.33
C GLY A 33 -6.65 -13.46 1.90
N GLY A 34 -7.37 -14.23 1.07
CA GLY A 34 -8.68 -13.87 0.52
C GLY A 34 -8.62 -12.96 -0.70
N LEU A 35 -7.44 -12.68 -1.26
CA LEU A 35 -7.28 -12.03 -2.55
C LEU A 35 -6.83 -13.02 -3.62
N LEU A 36 -7.33 -12.83 -4.84
CA LEU A 36 -6.94 -13.59 -6.02
C LEU A 36 -5.90 -12.82 -6.83
N PHE A 37 -4.74 -13.43 -7.07
CA PHE A 37 -3.66 -12.89 -7.89
C PHE A 37 -3.61 -13.67 -9.21
N ALA A 38 -3.96 -13.01 -10.30
CA ALA A 38 -3.89 -13.58 -11.64
C ALA A 38 -2.66 -13.06 -12.39
N TYR A 39 -1.83 -13.95 -12.89
CA TYR A 39 -0.73 -13.58 -13.76
C TYR A 39 -1.21 -13.50 -15.21
N MET A 40 -1.17 -12.29 -15.79
CA MET A 40 -1.67 -12.00 -17.14
C MET A 40 -0.53 -11.73 -18.15
N GLY A 41 0.70 -12.05 -17.80
CA GLY A 41 1.87 -11.89 -18.67
C GLY A 41 2.18 -13.13 -19.53
N PRO A 42 3.29 -13.12 -20.29
CA PRO A 42 3.73 -14.26 -21.10
C PRO A 42 3.97 -15.50 -20.25
N PRO A 43 3.46 -16.70 -20.64
CA PRO A 43 3.53 -17.92 -19.82
C PRO A 43 4.93 -18.30 -19.32
N GLY A 44 5.96 -18.06 -20.15
CA GLY A 44 7.35 -18.37 -19.80
C GLY A 44 8.05 -17.33 -18.91
N ARG A 45 7.37 -16.27 -18.48
CA ARG A 45 7.92 -15.17 -17.68
C ARG A 45 7.13 -14.93 -16.38
N MET A 46 6.41 -15.95 -15.89
CA MET A 46 5.66 -15.82 -14.64
C MET A 46 6.64 -15.63 -13.48
N PRO A 47 6.57 -14.46 -12.77
CA PRO A 47 7.41 -14.23 -11.60
C PRO A 47 6.90 -15.04 -10.42
N GLU A 48 7.73 -15.17 -9.40
CA GLU A 48 7.24 -15.62 -8.11
C GLU A 48 6.32 -14.55 -7.50
N LEU A 49 5.25 -15.00 -6.84
CA LEU A 49 4.40 -14.11 -6.07
C LEU A 49 5.18 -13.66 -4.83
N PRO A 50 5.43 -12.35 -4.67
CA PRO A 50 6.21 -11.87 -3.54
C PRO A 50 5.57 -12.26 -2.21
N VAL A 51 6.41 -12.77 -1.31
CA VAL A 51 6.02 -13.01 0.08
C VAL A 51 6.26 -11.71 0.85
N TYR A 52 5.29 -10.80 0.75
CA TYR A 52 5.31 -9.60 1.57
C TYR A 52 5.31 -9.96 3.06
N ASP A 53 5.76 -9.08 3.93
CA ASP A 53 5.73 -9.24 5.40
C ASP A 53 4.40 -9.75 5.94
N THR A 54 3.34 -9.41 5.23
CA THR A 54 1.98 -9.90 5.40
C THR A 54 1.89 -11.38 5.70
N TYR A 55 2.72 -12.19 5.05
CA TYR A 55 2.63 -13.65 5.07
C TYR A 55 3.67 -14.30 5.99
N ALA A 56 4.62 -13.53 6.45
CA ALA A 56 5.71 -14.02 7.31
C ALA A 56 5.41 -13.86 8.81
N HIS A 57 4.23 -13.34 9.16
CA HIS A 57 3.89 -13.00 10.54
C HIS A 57 3.38 -14.16 11.38
N PRO A 58 3.58 -14.06 12.72
CA PRO A 58 3.16 -15.10 13.67
C PRO A 58 1.68 -15.48 13.56
N ALA A 59 1.34 -16.65 14.07
CA ALA A 59 0.00 -17.23 14.00
C ALA A 59 -1.12 -16.41 14.69
N ASP A 60 -0.76 -15.42 15.50
CA ASP A 60 -1.69 -14.47 16.13
C ASP A 60 -2.20 -13.37 15.19
N ASN A 61 -1.60 -13.25 14.00
CA ASN A 61 -1.95 -12.24 13.02
C ASN A 61 -3.10 -12.73 12.12
N ARG A 62 -4.26 -12.11 12.23
CA ARG A 62 -5.37 -12.34 11.30
C ARG A 62 -5.34 -11.27 10.21
N ILE A 63 -5.51 -11.71 8.99
CA ILE A 63 -5.54 -10.86 7.80
C ILE A 63 -6.99 -10.62 7.39
N ALA A 64 -7.36 -9.38 7.15
CA ALA A 64 -8.69 -9.01 6.67
C ALA A 64 -8.59 -8.22 5.36
N PRO A 65 -9.11 -8.72 4.24
CA PRO A 65 -9.05 -8.04 2.96
C PRO A 65 -9.99 -6.83 2.95
N PHE A 66 -9.59 -5.78 2.23
CA PHE A 66 -10.41 -4.61 2.00
C PHE A 66 -10.22 -4.03 0.61
N LYS A 67 -11.19 -3.23 0.14
CA LYS A 67 -11.14 -2.50 -1.12
C LYS A 67 -11.77 -1.12 -0.94
N MET A 68 -11.06 -0.08 -1.39
CA MET A 68 -11.54 1.30 -1.38
C MET A 68 -11.48 1.88 -2.79
N SER A 69 -12.58 2.50 -3.26
CA SER A 69 -12.64 3.11 -4.60
C SER A 69 -12.51 4.63 -4.48
N LEU A 70 -11.73 5.22 -5.38
CA LEU A 70 -11.45 6.66 -5.40
C LEU A 70 -11.61 7.20 -6.83
N PRO A 71 -12.39 8.28 -7.03
CA PRO A 71 -12.57 8.91 -8.32
C PRO A 71 -11.41 9.87 -8.65
N CYS A 72 -10.20 9.32 -8.65
CA CYS A 72 -8.98 10.05 -9.01
C CYS A 72 -7.91 9.13 -9.59
N ASN A 73 -6.90 9.73 -10.19
CA ASN A 73 -5.78 9.03 -10.78
C ASN A 73 -4.96 8.29 -9.71
N TRP A 74 -4.54 7.08 -10.03
CA TRP A 74 -3.79 6.18 -9.15
C TRP A 74 -2.52 6.80 -8.57
N LEU A 75 -1.83 7.67 -9.34
CA LEU A 75 -0.59 8.28 -8.89
C LEU A 75 -0.80 9.23 -7.70
N GLN A 76 -1.95 9.92 -7.61
CA GLN A 76 -2.29 10.76 -6.46
C GLN A 76 -2.35 9.93 -5.17
N ILE A 77 -2.87 8.71 -5.25
CA ILE A 77 -2.96 7.78 -4.11
C ILE A 77 -1.58 7.24 -3.73
N VAL A 78 -0.74 6.90 -4.72
CA VAL A 78 0.63 6.44 -4.47
C VAL A 78 1.48 7.56 -3.86
N GLU A 79 1.34 8.79 -4.32
CA GLU A 79 2.05 9.94 -3.78
C GLU A 79 1.61 10.27 -2.35
N ASN A 80 0.31 10.20 -2.03
CA ASN A 80 -0.18 10.29 -0.66
C ASN A 80 0.44 9.19 0.21
N ALA A 81 0.50 7.96 -0.28
CA ALA A 81 1.09 6.83 0.43
C ALA A 81 2.59 7.04 0.74
N ALA A 82 3.31 7.67 -0.18
CA ALA A 82 4.75 7.92 -0.05
C ALA A 82 5.08 9.11 0.87
N ASP A 83 4.15 10.07 1.04
CA ASP A 83 4.38 11.28 1.83
C ASP A 83 4.17 11.06 3.33
N PRO A 84 5.19 11.15 4.18
CA PRO A 84 5.01 11.05 5.62
C PRO A 84 4.62 12.38 6.27
N MET A 85 4.66 13.51 5.54
CA MET A 85 4.35 14.82 6.11
C MET A 85 2.84 15.01 6.31
N HIS A 86 2.01 14.48 5.40
CA HIS A 86 0.56 14.54 5.56
C HIS A 86 0.09 13.85 6.86
N ASN A 87 0.82 12.83 7.33
CA ASN A 87 0.47 12.15 8.58
C ASN A 87 0.48 13.12 9.78
N ALA A 88 1.37 14.11 9.79
CA ALA A 88 1.40 15.11 10.85
C ALA A 88 0.19 16.05 10.79
N PHE A 89 -0.10 16.59 9.63
CA PHE A 89 -1.18 17.57 9.46
C PHE A 89 -2.54 16.91 9.42
N LEU A 90 -2.75 15.99 8.50
CA LEU A 90 -4.06 15.40 8.23
C LEU A 90 -4.54 14.49 9.37
N HIS A 91 -3.68 13.56 9.80
CA HIS A 91 -4.08 12.52 10.75
C HIS A 91 -3.82 12.85 12.23
N ALA A 92 -2.96 13.82 12.53
CA ALA A 92 -2.62 14.11 13.91
C ALA A 92 -3.02 15.54 14.38
N ILE A 93 -2.83 16.56 13.54
CA ILE A 93 -3.14 17.95 13.91
C ILE A 93 -4.60 18.27 13.62
N MET A 94 -5.09 17.94 12.42
CA MET A 94 -6.45 18.26 11.98
C MET A 94 -7.49 17.24 12.47
N SER A 95 -7.10 15.98 12.67
CA SER A 95 -8.03 14.93 13.10
C SER A 95 -8.28 14.99 14.61
N THR A 96 -9.53 15.17 15.01
CA THR A 96 -9.97 15.06 16.41
C THR A 96 -10.23 13.61 16.83
N ALA A 97 -10.35 12.69 15.85
CA ALA A 97 -10.64 11.28 16.09
C ALA A 97 -9.46 10.48 16.66
N GLY A 98 -8.29 11.10 16.85
CA GLY A 98 -7.12 10.45 17.44
C GLY A 98 -6.61 9.25 16.63
N GLN A 99 -6.63 9.35 15.31
CA GLN A 99 -6.23 8.26 14.41
C GLN A 99 -4.76 7.88 14.58
N PHE A 100 -3.91 8.87 14.84
CA PHE A 100 -2.49 8.72 15.08
C PHE A 100 -2.13 9.22 16.48
N SER A 101 -1.07 8.68 17.05
CA SER A 101 -0.60 9.10 18.38
C SER A 101 -0.14 10.56 18.40
N ALA A 102 -0.06 11.14 19.60
CA ALA A 102 0.42 12.51 19.78
C ALA A 102 1.84 12.75 19.24
N ALA A 103 2.66 11.70 19.15
CA ALA A 103 4.00 11.75 18.55
C ALA A 103 3.99 12.27 17.10
N PHE A 104 2.92 12.05 16.35
CA PHE A 104 2.79 12.50 14.97
C PHE A 104 2.58 14.01 14.83
N LYS A 105 2.19 14.71 15.87
CA LYS A 105 2.09 16.19 15.88
C LYS A 105 3.45 16.88 15.77
N VAL A 106 4.53 16.16 16.08
CA VAL A 106 5.90 16.65 15.89
C VAL A 106 6.28 16.44 14.44
N LEU A 107 6.70 17.51 13.77
CA LEU A 107 7.13 17.41 12.36
C LEU A 107 8.40 16.57 12.24
N PRO A 108 8.45 15.64 11.31
CA PRO A 108 9.58 14.72 11.17
C PRO A 108 10.73 15.32 10.37
N VAL A 109 11.92 14.81 10.63
CA VAL A 109 13.01 14.79 9.64
C VAL A 109 12.75 13.62 8.70
N LEU A 110 12.84 13.88 7.39
CA LEU A 110 12.48 12.91 6.34
C LEU A 110 13.72 12.34 5.68
N ASP A 111 13.71 11.03 5.45
CA ASP A 111 14.72 10.32 4.66
C ASP A 111 14.06 9.25 3.78
N TYR A 112 14.73 8.93 2.67
CA TYR A 112 14.18 8.05 1.64
C TYR A 112 15.24 7.09 1.10
N PRO A 113 15.79 6.20 1.92
CA PRO A 113 16.76 5.20 1.47
C PRO A 113 16.12 4.29 0.41
N GLN A 114 16.84 4.13 -0.71
CA GLN A 114 16.40 3.26 -1.79
C GLN A 114 16.56 1.79 -1.39
N THR A 115 15.61 0.98 -1.85
CA THR A 115 15.63 -0.48 -1.78
C THR A 115 15.67 -1.07 -3.19
N PRO A 116 15.98 -2.36 -3.37
CA PRO A 116 15.92 -2.99 -4.69
C PRO A 116 14.56 -2.89 -5.38
N LEU A 117 13.47 -2.71 -4.62
CA LEU A 117 12.10 -2.72 -5.09
C LEU A 117 11.44 -1.34 -5.11
N GLY A 118 12.06 -0.36 -4.46
CA GLY A 118 11.48 0.97 -4.28
C GLY A 118 12.27 1.81 -3.28
N PHE A 119 11.66 2.21 -2.19
CA PHE A 119 12.29 2.97 -1.12
C PHE A 119 11.53 2.86 0.19
N LEU A 120 12.23 3.12 1.29
CA LEU A 120 11.59 3.33 2.59
C LEU A 120 11.26 4.82 2.75
N SER A 121 10.01 5.14 3.02
CA SER A 121 9.59 6.47 3.44
C SER A 121 9.75 6.57 4.95
N MET A 122 10.83 7.23 5.40
CA MET A 122 11.22 7.33 6.81
C MET A 122 10.91 8.70 7.38
N ALA A 123 10.28 8.71 8.54
CA ALA A 123 9.90 9.90 9.29
C ALA A 123 10.45 9.80 10.72
N THR A 124 11.51 10.55 11.01
CA THR A 124 12.19 10.58 12.30
C THR A 124 11.75 11.79 13.13
N ARG A 125 11.33 11.56 14.37
CA ARG A 125 10.85 12.59 15.30
C ARG A 125 11.59 12.49 16.62
N ARG A 126 11.92 13.63 17.22
CA ARG A 126 12.37 13.70 18.61
C ARG A 126 11.17 13.97 19.51
N ILE A 127 10.90 13.07 20.45
CA ILE A 127 9.79 13.15 21.41
C ILE A 127 10.40 13.13 22.81
N GLY A 128 10.63 14.31 23.39
CA GLY A 128 11.37 14.44 24.65
C GLY A 128 12.79 13.89 24.51
N GLU A 129 13.13 12.90 25.34
CA GLU A 129 14.43 12.20 25.35
C GLU A 129 14.50 11.02 24.38
N ARG A 130 13.49 10.81 23.55
CA ARG A 130 13.37 9.66 22.66
C ARG A 130 13.40 10.07 21.20
N ILE A 131 13.88 9.15 20.38
CA ILE A 131 13.71 9.20 18.92
C ILE A 131 12.63 8.21 18.53
N TYR A 132 11.66 8.70 17.78
CA TYR A 132 10.61 7.89 17.16
C TYR A 132 10.80 7.89 15.64
N ILE A 133 11.01 6.72 15.07
CA ILE A 133 11.14 6.52 13.62
C ILE A 133 9.95 5.69 13.15
N ARG A 134 9.29 6.17 12.10
CA ARG A 134 8.31 5.40 11.33
C ARG A 134 8.87 5.20 9.92
N ALA A 135 8.99 3.96 9.50
CA ALA A 135 9.38 3.59 8.16
C ALA A 135 8.22 2.87 7.47
N SER A 136 7.79 3.40 6.34
CA SER A 136 6.82 2.75 5.44
C SER A 136 7.55 2.25 4.21
N ASP A 137 7.24 1.04 3.76
CA ASP A 137 7.85 0.45 2.58
C ASP A 137 7.02 0.76 1.35
N ILE A 138 7.61 1.45 0.38
CA ILE A 138 6.99 1.83 -0.89
C ILE A 138 7.65 1.01 -1.99
N ILE A 139 6.90 0.04 -2.51
CA ILE A 139 7.34 -0.91 -3.52
C ILE A 139 6.73 -0.50 -4.87
N LEU A 140 7.59 -0.29 -5.85
CA LEU A 140 7.18 0.08 -7.19
C LEU A 140 6.42 -1.06 -7.89
N PRO A 141 5.43 -0.74 -8.72
CA PRO A 141 4.98 0.63 -9.03
C PRO A 141 3.92 1.16 -8.07
N ASN A 142 3.26 0.33 -7.26
CA ASN A 142 1.97 0.68 -6.68
C ASN A 142 1.65 -0.02 -5.35
N VAL A 143 2.65 -0.57 -4.66
CA VAL A 143 2.44 -1.26 -3.37
C VAL A 143 2.97 -0.43 -2.22
N GLY A 144 2.22 -0.38 -1.13
CA GLY A 144 2.67 0.24 0.12
C GLY A 144 2.42 -0.67 1.32
N GLN A 145 3.41 -0.76 2.19
CA GLN A 145 3.32 -1.41 3.48
C GLN A 145 3.50 -0.37 4.58
N PHE A 146 2.55 -0.30 5.51
CA PHE A 146 2.49 0.75 6.51
C PHE A 146 2.43 0.14 7.91
N PRO A 147 3.29 0.54 8.84
CA PRO A 147 3.15 0.15 10.24
C PRO A 147 1.91 0.82 10.86
N SER A 148 1.40 0.28 11.97
CA SER A 148 0.26 0.85 12.67
C SER A 148 0.50 2.31 13.05
N GLY A 149 -0.52 3.17 12.87
CA GLY A 149 -0.48 4.59 13.29
C GLY A 149 -0.71 4.79 14.78
N GLY A 150 -1.19 3.75 15.46
CA GLY A 150 -1.57 3.79 16.86
C GLY A 150 -0.41 3.64 17.85
N ASN A 151 0.84 3.65 17.40
CA ASN A 151 1.99 3.48 18.28
C ASN A 151 2.26 4.74 19.10
N THR A 152 2.48 4.58 20.40
CA THR A 152 2.91 5.66 21.28
C THR A 152 4.42 5.64 21.42
N ALA A 153 5.07 6.80 21.30
CA ALA A 153 6.51 6.92 21.52
C ALA A 153 6.90 6.95 23.01
N GLU A 154 5.97 6.62 23.90
CA GLU A 154 6.14 6.72 25.35
C GLU A 154 7.04 5.62 25.94
N GLN A 155 7.09 4.47 25.26
CA GLN A 155 7.92 3.33 25.68
C GLN A 155 8.94 3.00 24.60
N GLU A 156 10.08 2.44 24.99
CA GLU A 156 11.02 1.85 24.05
C GLU A 156 10.37 0.65 23.37
N GLU A 157 10.32 0.69 22.05
CA GLU A 157 9.66 -0.34 21.27
C GLU A 157 10.25 -0.41 19.85
N PHE A 158 10.46 -1.62 19.39
CA PHE A 158 10.76 -1.88 18.00
C PHE A 158 9.73 -2.88 17.44
N VAL A 159 9.00 -2.46 16.43
CA VAL A 159 7.94 -3.28 15.83
C VAL A 159 8.05 -3.26 14.32
N THR A 160 8.29 -4.43 13.75
CA THR A 160 8.42 -4.66 12.30
C THR A 160 7.14 -5.18 11.66
N ARG A 161 5.98 -4.96 12.30
CA ARG A 161 4.69 -5.47 11.80
C ARG A 161 3.93 -4.41 11.03
N PRO A 162 3.51 -4.70 9.78
CA PRO A 162 2.60 -3.81 9.06
C PRO A 162 1.24 -3.73 9.75
N GLY A 163 0.60 -2.58 9.65
CA GLY A 163 -0.82 -2.42 9.97
C GLY A 163 -1.69 -2.63 8.73
N ILE A 164 -1.14 -2.27 7.57
CA ILE A 164 -1.80 -2.37 6.28
C ILE A 164 -0.76 -2.70 5.20
N THR A 165 -1.09 -3.61 4.29
CA THR A 165 -0.44 -3.76 2.98
C THR A 165 -1.48 -3.54 1.90
N ARG A 166 -1.20 -2.67 0.92
CA ARG A 166 -2.15 -2.35 -0.14
C ARG A 166 -1.51 -2.17 -1.51
N TRP A 167 -2.27 -2.48 -2.54
CA TRP A 167 -1.98 -2.24 -3.96
C TRP A 167 -2.91 -1.15 -4.47
N VAL A 168 -2.38 -0.13 -5.12
CA VAL A 168 -3.16 0.88 -5.81
C VAL A 168 -3.35 0.44 -7.27
N VAL A 169 -4.59 0.24 -7.68
CA VAL A 169 -4.93 -0.32 -9.00
C VAL A 169 -5.67 0.73 -9.83
N PRO A 170 -5.11 1.19 -10.96
CA PRO A 170 -5.83 2.06 -11.88
C PRO A 170 -6.96 1.29 -12.58
N LEU A 171 -8.14 1.87 -12.66
CA LEU A 171 -9.23 1.41 -13.52
C LEU A 171 -9.16 2.09 -14.88
N ASP A 172 -8.89 3.38 -14.85
CA ASP A 172 -8.67 4.26 -16.00
C ASP A 172 -7.83 5.47 -15.54
N ASN A 173 -7.74 6.52 -16.35
CA ASN A 173 -6.98 7.72 -16.01
C ASN A 173 -7.58 8.55 -14.86
N HIS A 174 -8.86 8.37 -14.53
CA HIS A 174 -9.63 9.20 -13.61
C HIS A 174 -10.14 8.44 -12.39
N ASN A 175 -10.10 7.11 -12.44
CA ASN A 175 -10.65 6.24 -11.41
C ASN A 175 -9.64 5.17 -11.01
N SER A 176 -9.56 4.94 -9.71
CA SER A 176 -8.69 3.93 -9.13
C SER A 176 -9.36 3.27 -7.93
N PHE A 177 -8.83 2.15 -7.53
CA PHE A 177 -9.09 1.61 -6.21
C PHE A 177 -7.78 1.18 -5.57
N TYR A 178 -7.75 1.08 -4.27
CA TYR A 178 -6.76 0.27 -3.60
C TYR A 178 -7.40 -0.94 -2.94
N ILE A 179 -6.72 -2.06 -3.04
CA ILE A 179 -7.08 -3.34 -2.46
C ILE A 179 -5.93 -3.80 -1.58
N GLY A 180 -6.22 -4.42 -0.46
CA GLY A 180 -5.16 -4.82 0.44
C GLY A 180 -5.63 -5.62 1.63
N PHE A 181 -4.74 -5.72 2.60
CA PHE A 181 -4.95 -6.41 3.85
C PHE A 181 -4.78 -5.47 5.02
N GLY A 182 -5.73 -5.49 5.94
CA GLY A 182 -5.54 -5.00 7.29
C GLY A 182 -5.10 -6.15 8.19
N TYR A 183 -4.27 -5.84 9.17
CA TYR A 183 -3.78 -6.80 10.16
C TYR A 183 -4.51 -6.60 11.47
N ILE A 184 -4.98 -7.71 12.04
CA ILE A 184 -5.70 -7.76 13.29
C ILE A 184 -4.89 -8.60 14.27
N ASN A 185 -4.28 -7.95 15.22
CA ASN A 185 -3.53 -8.55 16.31
C ASN A 185 -3.58 -7.65 17.56
N ALA A 186 -3.06 -8.14 18.68
CA ALA A 186 -3.05 -7.39 19.93
C ALA A 186 -2.31 -6.06 19.82
N TYR A 187 -1.23 -5.99 19.03
CA TYR A 187 -0.47 -4.77 18.82
C TYR A 187 -1.28 -3.71 18.06
N ASN A 188 -1.88 -4.06 16.92
CA ASN A 188 -2.64 -3.13 16.09
C ASN A 188 -3.98 -2.71 16.73
N SER A 189 -4.49 -3.51 17.68
CA SER A 189 -5.76 -3.28 18.38
C SER A 189 -5.60 -2.53 19.71
N ARG A 190 -4.39 -2.14 20.11
CA ARG A 190 -4.13 -1.51 21.43
C ARG A 190 -4.93 -0.24 21.69
N GLN A 191 -5.17 0.57 20.69
CA GLN A 191 -5.84 1.88 20.86
C GLN A 191 -7.33 1.85 20.57
N ARG A 192 -7.78 0.89 19.79
CA ARG A 192 -9.20 0.70 19.47
C ARG A 192 -9.44 -0.75 19.06
N PRO A 193 -10.63 -1.30 19.38
CA PRO A 193 -10.96 -2.64 18.94
C PRO A 193 -11.06 -2.68 17.43
N ILE A 194 -10.20 -3.49 16.81
CA ILE A 194 -10.21 -3.78 15.38
C ILE A 194 -10.58 -5.25 15.22
N GLY A 195 -11.69 -5.52 14.54
CA GLY A 195 -12.16 -6.84 14.19
C GLY A 195 -12.20 -7.08 12.69
N PRO A 196 -12.49 -8.31 12.24
CA PRO A 196 -12.63 -8.62 10.80
C PRO A 196 -13.64 -7.72 10.11
N ASP A 197 -14.75 -7.37 10.77
CA ASP A 197 -15.82 -6.52 10.25
C ASP A 197 -15.41 -5.06 10.08
N SER A 198 -14.26 -4.66 10.63
CA SER A 198 -13.68 -3.33 10.43
C SER A 198 -13.11 -3.14 9.02
N TYR A 199 -12.92 -4.23 8.28
CA TYR A 199 -12.39 -4.24 6.94
C TYR A 199 -13.42 -4.81 5.94
N GLY A 200 -13.32 -4.43 4.69
CA GLY A 200 -14.19 -4.92 3.63
C GLY A 200 -14.26 -3.96 2.44
N VAL A 201 -15.26 -4.15 1.58
CA VAL A 201 -15.49 -3.23 0.47
C VAL A 201 -16.07 -1.92 1.02
N GLY A 202 -15.37 -0.81 0.77
CA GLY A 202 -15.72 0.52 1.29
C GLY A 202 -15.52 0.66 2.81
N ARG A 203 -14.80 -0.25 3.48
CA ARG A 203 -14.60 -0.23 4.93
C ARG A 203 -13.17 -0.52 5.33
N MET A 204 -12.64 0.32 6.21
CA MET A 204 -11.40 0.10 6.94
C MET A 204 -11.41 0.94 8.24
N PRO A 205 -10.63 0.56 9.28
CA PRO A 205 -10.69 1.22 10.59
C PRO A 205 -9.99 2.58 10.65
N VAL A 206 -9.78 3.23 9.52
CA VAL A 206 -9.24 4.59 9.41
C VAL A 206 -10.34 5.50 8.87
N ILE A 207 -10.71 6.52 9.63
CA ILE A 207 -11.75 7.49 9.25
C ILE A 207 -11.25 8.33 8.06
N GLY A 208 -12.19 8.76 7.18
CA GLY A 208 -11.87 9.64 6.07
C GLY A 208 -11.27 8.94 4.84
N GLN A 209 -11.56 7.65 4.69
CA GLN A 209 -11.14 6.86 3.52
C GLN A 209 -12.23 6.77 2.44
N THR A 210 -13.40 7.34 2.69
CA THR A 210 -14.57 7.35 1.80
C THR A 210 -15.27 8.70 1.80
N ALA A 211 -16.23 8.91 0.89
CA ALA A 211 -17.09 10.09 0.80
C ALA A 211 -18.39 9.98 1.63
N ASP A 212 -18.51 8.98 2.48
CA ASP A 212 -19.73 8.63 3.19
C ASP A 212 -20.11 9.59 4.34
N ARG A 213 -19.21 10.50 4.73
CA ARG A 213 -19.47 11.55 5.70
C ARG A 213 -20.04 12.81 5.04
N PRO A 214 -20.87 13.62 5.75
CA PRO A 214 -21.35 14.91 5.24
C PRO A 214 -20.20 15.82 4.80
N TYR A 215 -20.44 16.63 3.76
CA TYR A 215 -19.43 17.54 3.21
C TYR A 215 -18.82 18.48 4.25
N GLU A 216 -19.65 19.06 5.10
CA GLU A 216 -19.23 20.01 6.16
C GLU A 216 -18.35 19.34 7.21
N GLU A 217 -18.58 18.06 7.49
CA GLU A 217 -17.74 17.27 8.39
C GLU A 217 -16.37 17.00 7.72
N ARG A 218 -16.38 16.57 6.47
CA ARG A 218 -15.14 16.31 5.70
C ARG A 218 -14.29 17.57 5.51
N GLN A 219 -14.90 18.76 5.45
CA GLN A 219 -14.15 20.02 5.39
C GLN A 219 -13.48 20.37 6.74
N ARG A 220 -14.09 20.01 7.86
CA ARG A 220 -13.51 20.24 9.19
C ARG A 220 -12.51 19.17 9.59
N GLU A 221 -12.76 17.95 9.23
CA GLU A 221 -11.91 16.78 9.51
C GLU A 221 -11.66 15.98 8.24
N PRO A 222 -10.85 16.51 7.30
CA PRO A 222 -10.56 15.82 6.07
C PRO A 222 -9.77 14.53 6.33
N GLY A 223 -9.99 13.52 5.48
CA GLY A 223 -9.21 12.30 5.46
C GLY A 223 -8.41 12.14 4.17
N ASP A 224 -7.77 11.00 4.00
CA ASP A 224 -7.01 10.70 2.78
C ASP A 224 -7.86 10.79 1.52
N TYR A 225 -9.13 10.35 1.59
CA TYR A 225 -10.07 10.49 0.49
C TYR A 225 -10.16 11.95 0.04
N ASP A 226 -10.37 12.85 0.97
CA ASP A 226 -10.54 14.28 0.67
C ASP A 226 -9.24 14.86 0.11
N ALA A 227 -8.10 14.51 0.71
CA ALA A 227 -6.79 14.99 0.30
C ALA A 227 -6.42 14.60 -1.15
N VAL A 228 -6.74 13.38 -1.58
CA VAL A 228 -6.39 12.91 -2.93
C VAL A 228 -7.45 13.28 -3.98
N VAL A 229 -8.73 13.25 -3.62
CA VAL A 229 -9.84 13.52 -4.57
C VAL A 229 -10.01 15.02 -4.84
N SER A 230 -9.75 15.88 -3.85
CA SER A 230 -9.84 17.34 -4.02
C SER A 230 -8.84 17.92 -5.02
N GLN A 231 -7.78 17.18 -5.35
CA GLN A 231 -6.85 17.57 -6.42
C GLN A 231 -7.47 17.46 -7.83
N GLY A 232 -8.70 16.96 -7.94
CA GLY A 232 -9.38 16.64 -9.19
C GLY A 232 -9.12 15.20 -9.65
N ALA A 233 -9.83 14.78 -10.69
CA ALA A 233 -9.70 13.43 -11.24
C ALA A 233 -8.26 13.14 -11.72
N ILE A 234 -7.58 14.15 -12.28
CA ILE A 234 -6.14 14.15 -12.55
C ILE A 234 -5.58 15.46 -12.00
N ALA A 235 -4.64 15.39 -11.07
CA ALA A 235 -3.99 16.57 -10.50
C ALA A 235 -3.28 17.41 -11.58
N ASN A 236 -3.41 18.73 -11.50
CA ASN A 236 -2.78 19.64 -12.44
C ASN A 236 -1.27 19.80 -12.15
N ARG A 237 -0.48 18.87 -12.69
CA ARG A 237 0.97 18.80 -12.50
C ARG A 237 1.74 20.06 -13.00
N LYS A 238 1.14 20.82 -13.91
CA LYS A 238 1.79 22.03 -14.46
C LYS A 238 1.81 23.21 -13.48
N SER A 239 0.90 23.21 -12.52
CA SER A 239 0.79 24.27 -11.49
C SER A 239 1.28 23.83 -10.12
N GLU A 240 1.93 22.68 -10.02
CA GLU A 240 2.53 22.22 -8.77
C GLU A 240 3.75 23.07 -8.37
N HIS A 241 3.89 23.30 -7.06
CA HIS A 241 5.06 23.93 -6.45
C HIS A 241 5.61 23.00 -5.39
N LEU A 242 6.48 22.06 -5.83
CA LEU A 242 7.06 21.07 -4.95
C LEU A 242 8.13 21.67 -4.04
N GLY A 243 7.93 21.56 -2.74
CA GLY A 243 8.83 22.03 -1.71
C GLY A 243 9.87 21.00 -1.26
N THR A 244 10.58 21.34 -0.20
CA THR A 244 11.62 20.45 0.36
C THR A 244 11.02 19.16 0.94
N SER A 245 9.81 19.20 1.51
CA SER A 245 9.09 18.05 2.01
C SER A 245 8.66 17.06 0.91
N ASP A 246 8.53 17.56 -0.33
CA ASP A 246 8.07 16.77 -1.48
C ASP A 246 9.19 16.02 -2.21
N LYS A 247 10.40 15.97 -1.64
CA LYS A 247 11.53 15.22 -2.23
C LYS A 247 11.19 13.77 -2.54
N VAL A 248 10.37 13.14 -1.70
CA VAL A 248 9.90 11.77 -1.93
C VAL A 248 9.03 11.67 -3.17
N ILE A 249 8.15 12.63 -3.40
CA ILE A 249 7.28 12.67 -4.59
C ILE A 249 8.12 12.76 -5.86
N MET A 250 9.12 13.65 -5.86
CA MET A 250 10.06 13.77 -6.98
C MET A 250 10.89 12.50 -7.19
N ALA A 251 11.33 11.84 -6.12
CA ALA A 251 12.08 10.60 -6.19
C ALA A 251 11.21 9.47 -6.76
N ASN A 252 9.99 9.31 -6.25
CA ASN A 252 9.02 8.31 -6.73
C ASN A 252 8.73 8.47 -8.22
N ARG A 253 8.45 9.71 -8.67
CA ARG A 253 8.21 9.99 -10.10
C ARG A 253 9.41 9.64 -10.98
N ARG A 254 10.64 9.98 -10.56
CA ARG A 254 11.85 9.61 -11.30
C ARG A 254 12.03 8.10 -11.39
N MET A 255 11.79 7.38 -10.31
CA MET A 255 11.88 5.92 -10.29
C MET A 255 10.83 5.28 -11.22
N LEU A 256 9.59 5.77 -11.21
CA LEU A 256 8.53 5.31 -12.10
C LEU A 256 8.86 5.58 -13.57
N LEU A 257 9.35 6.77 -13.93
CA LEU A 257 9.76 7.09 -15.29
C LEU A 257 10.87 6.17 -15.75
N LYS A 258 11.91 5.96 -14.93
CA LYS A 258 12.99 5.01 -15.24
C LYS A 258 12.48 3.58 -15.41
N ALA A 259 11.49 3.17 -14.61
CA ALA A 259 10.85 1.87 -14.74
C ALA A 259 10.12 1.73 -16.09
N ILE A 260 9.41 2.76 -16.52
CA ILE A 260 8.74 2.81 -17.83
C ILE A 260 9.77 2.69 -18.96
N GLU A 261 10.86 3.46 -18.93
CA GLU A 261 11.94 3.41 -19.91
C GLU A 261 12.55 1.99 -19.98
N THR A 262 12.78 1.36 -18.82
CA THR A 262 13.32 -0.01 -18.75
C THR A 262 12.39 -1.01 -19.44
N VAL A 263 11.08 -0.94 -19.16
CA VAL A 263 10.09 -1.84 -19.77
C VAL A 263 9.96 -1.58 -21.28
N GLN A 264 9.96 -0.33 -21.72
CA GLN A 264 9.92 0.05 -23.13
C GLN A 264 11.13 -0.46 -23.89
N ALA A 265 12.29 -0.54 -23.23
CA ALA A 265 13.52 -1.15 -23.78
C ALA A 265 13.52 -2.70 -23.73
N GLY A 266 12.43 -3.34 -23.29
CA GLY A 266 12.30 -4.80 -23.19
C GLY A 266 12.87 -5.42 -21.91
N GLY A 267 13.29 -4.60 -20.94
CA GLY A 267 13.73 -5.04 -19.62
C GLY A 267 12.57 -5.45 -18.70
N ALA A 268 12.90 -6.05 -17.56
CA ALA A 268 11.91 -6.39 -16.54
C ALA A 268 11.45 -5.14 -15.79
N ALA A 269 10.15 -5.10 -15.43
CA ALA A 269 9.63 -4.06 -14.55
C ALA A 269 10.25 -4.18 -13.13
N PRO A 270 10.54 -3.07 -12.44
CA PRO A 270 10.90 -3.11 -11.03
C PRO A 270 9.82 -3.82 -10.22
N GLY A 271 10.21 -4.58 -9.22
CA GLY A 271 9.28 -5.36 -8.41
C GLY A 271 8.83 -6.69 -9.02
N VAL A 272 9.22 -6.98 -10.27
CA VAL A 272 9.14 -8.34 -10.84
C VAL A 272 10.32 -9.15 -10.30
N ALA A 273 10.03 -10.00 -9.32
CA ALA A 273 11.04 -10.77 -8.65
C ALA A 273 11.24 -12.15 -9.31
N ASP A 274 12.46 -12.52 -9.59
CA ASP A 274 12.82 -13.94 -9.70
C ASP A 274 12.84 -14.59 -8.30
N ALA A 275 13.06 -15.90 -8.23
CA ALA A 275 13.02 -16.63 -6.97
C ALA A 275 14.04 -16.10 -5.93
N SER A 276 15.20 -15.60 -6.35
CA SER A 276 16.23 -15.05 -5.46
C SER A 276 15.82 -13.68 -4.91
N GLN A 277 15.27 -12.84 -5.76
CA GLN A 277 14.75 -11.53 -5.40
C GLN A 277 13.49 -11.64 -4.52
N ALA A 278 12.61 -12.60 -4.79
CA ALA A 278 11.45 -12.87 -3.95
C ALA A 278 11.83 -13.28 -2.52
N ALA A 279 12.95 -13.99 -2.36
CA ALA A 279 13.50 -14.30 -1.04
C ALA A 279 14.04 -13.04 -0.33
N ALA A 280 14.74 -12.16 -1.06
CA ALA A 280 15.28 -10.90 -0.53
C ALA A 280 14.17 -9.89 -0.16
N MET A 281 12.98 -9.97 -0.77
CA MET A 281 11.83 -9.13 -0.40
C MET A 281 11.37 -9.31 1.05
N ARG A 282 11.71 -10.43 1.68
CA ARG A 282 11.44 -10.68 3.10
C ARG A 282 12.28 -9.85 4.06
N GLU A 283 13.38 -9.27 3.58
CA GLU A 283 14.31 -8.48 4.39
C GLU A 283 13.89 -7.00 4.52
N PHE A 284 12.92 -6.55 3.73
CA PHE A 284 12.43 -5.17 3.77
C PHE A 284 11.05 -5.12 4.39
N THR A 285 10.99 -4.58 5.60
CA THR A 285 9.75 -4.49 6.36
C THR A 285 9.50 -3.07 6.81
N CYS A 286 8.23 -2.67 6.83
CA CYS A 286 7.85 -1.43 7.49
C CYS A 286 7.99 -1.59 9.01
N CYS A 287 8.38 -0.52 9.70
CA CYS A 287 8.59 -0.57 11.15
C CYS A 287 8.26 0.75 11.85
N ASN A 288 8.00 0.63 13.16
CA ASN A 288 8.07 1.72 14.11
C ASN A 288 9.20 1.42 15.11
N VAL A 289 10.02 2.43 15.40
CA VAL A 289 11.07 2.35 16.40
C VAL A 289 10.90 3.52 17.36
N ALA A 290 10.81 3.23 18.65
CA ALA A 290 10.89 4.24 19.71
C ALA A 290 12.01 3.84 20.68
N ALA A 291 13.07 4.63 20.75
CA ALA A 291 14.23 4.33 21.57
C ALA A 291 14.85 5.59 22.19
N MET A 292 15.58 5.42 23.30
CA MET A 292 16.33 6.50 23.90
C MET A 292 17.43 7.00 22.97
N LEU A 293 17.64 8.31 22.92
CA LEU A 293 18.60 8.96 22.04
C LEU A 293 20.04 8.37 22.17
N ALA A 294 20.44 7.99 23.38
CA ALA A 294 21.77 7.43 23.64
C ALA A 294 22.00 6.06 22.99
N ILE A 295 20.94 5.30 22.68
CA ILE A 295 21.04 3.98 22.06
C ILE A 295 21.21 4.12 20.54
N ILE A 296 20.55 5.08 19.94
CA ILE A 296 20.56 5.29 18.48
C ILE A 296 21.91 5.83 17.97
N VAL A 297 22.64 6.59 18.81
CA VAL A 297 23.96 7.13 18.45
C VAL A 297 25.07 6.05 18.47
N ARG A 298 24.80 4.86 19.01
CA ARG A 298 25.77 3.75 19.10
C ARG A 298 25.56 2.61 18.09
N ALA A 299 24.44 2.63 17.35
CA ALA A 299 24.13 1.68 16.29
C ALA A 299 24.48 2.25 14.90
#